data_20af792475dd54b89c02ac123d3883a3
#
_entry.id   20af792475dd54b89c02ac123d3883a3
#
_cell.length_a   1.000
_cell.length_b   1.000
_cell.length_c   1.000
_cell.angle_alpha   90.00
_cell.angle_beta   90.00
_cell.angle_gamma   90.00
#
_symmetry.space_group_name_H-M   'P 1'
#
loop_
_entity.id
_entity.type
_entity.pdbx_description
1 polymer ?
#
loop_
_entity_poly.entity_id
_entity_poly.type
_entity_poly.pdbx_seq_one_letter_code
_entity_poly.pdbx_strand_id
1 'polypeptide(L)'
;MPDTTNSPTTGVQPATQPATGVQPVSGVQPGVPFQDLTKWATKAPEGETLISTAYRDKVTDDLKFVENKPGVHKPDPILVADNVTRKFGGMTAVDVSHFEIERHGITALIGPNGAGKTTFFNLMTGFDTPNTGTWQFDGKDMAHVQPEKVARMGMVRTFQLTKVMSRLTVLDNMLLGAPVQPGEGMFRALFPGMWRKQEQANIEKAEALLERFLLIKKKDDYAGALSGGQRKLLEMARALMSDPKLVMLDEPMAGVNPALKQSLLDHIMALRE
;
A
#
# COMPACT_ATOMS: atom_id res chain seq x y z
N MET A 1 64.52 -43.79 0.42
CA MET A 1 64.04 -44.89 1.25
C MET A 1 63.83 -44.38 2.65
N PRO A 2 62.82 -44.75 3.38
CA PRO A 2 61.54 -45.27 3.02
C PRO A 2 60.39 -44.24 3.37
N ASP A 3 59.26 -44.29 2.75
CA ASP A 3 58.11 -45.20 2.98
C ASP A 3 57.21 -44.66 4.09
N THR A 4 56.00 -44.46 3.94
CA THR A 4 54.75 -45.12 3.60
C THR A 4 53.60 -44.12 3.82
N THR A 5 52.79 -43.86 2.83
CA THR A 5 51.38 -44.24 2.71
C THR A 5 50.56 -44.32 3.98
N ASN A 6 49.59 -43.42 4.14
CA ASN A 6 48.23 -43.85 4.40
C ASN A 6 47.27 -42.64 4.28
N SER A 7 46.52 -42.60 3.20
CA SER A 7 45.30 -41.79 3.08
C SER A 7 44.12 -42.67 3.52
N PRO A 8 43.24 -42.21 4.40
CA PRO A 8 41.94 -42.81 4.55
C PRO A 8 40.98 -42.12 3.57
N THR A 9 40.53 -42.88 2.62
CA THR A 9 39.33 -42.66 1.83
C THR A 9 38.11 -42.48 2.75
N THR A 10 37.67 -41.27 2.97
CA THR A 10 36.34 -40.98 3.50
C THR A 10 35.36 -40.99 2.35
N GLY A 11 34.54 -42.03 2.33
CA GLY A 11 33.45 -42.19 1.40
C GLY A 11 32.46 -41.02 1.57
N VAL A 12 32.28 -40.29 0.49
CA VAL A 12 31.19 -39.36 0.33
C VAL A 12 29.93 -40.22 0.16
N GLN A 13 29.11 -40.30 1.18
CA GLN A 13 27.74 -40.79 1.05
C GLN A 13 26.96 -39.80 0.16
N PRO A 14 26.15 -40.29 -0.78
CA PRO A 14 25.27 -39.45 -1.56
C PRO A 14 24.23 -38.81 -0.64
N ALA A 15 24.04 -37.50 -0.82
CA ALA A 15 23.07 -36.71 -0.12
C ALA A 15 21.69 -37.37 -0.15
N THR A 16 21.16 -37.62 1.01
CA THR A 16 19.78 -38.04 1.23
C THR A 16 18.85 -37.07 0.51
N GLN A 17 17.93 -37.64 -0.25
CA GLN A 17 16.82 -36.95 -0.91
C GLN A 17 16.12 -36.00 0.05
N PRO A 18 15.69 -34.79 -0.38
CA PRO A 18 14.85 -33.95 0.44
C PRO A 18 13.51 -34.66 0.66
N ALA A 19 13.06 -34.64 1.90
CA ALA A 19 11.79 -35.22 2.30
C ALA A 19 10.66 -34.67 1.43
N THR A 20 10.16 -35.49 0.57
CA THR A 20 8.89 -35.35 -0.10
C THR A 20 7.79 -35.43 0.94
N GLY A 21 7.19 -34.32 1.32
CA GLY A 21 6.15 -34.31 2.34
C GLY A 21 5.44 -32.98 2.55
N VAL A 22 5.66 -31.98 1.68
CA VAL A 22 4.72 -30.86 1.62
C VAL A 22 3.71 -31.21 0.53
N GLN A 23 2.61 -31.84 0.94
CA GLN A 23 1.44 -31.95 0.09
C GLN A 23 1.01 -30.50 -0.26
N PRO A 24 0.76 -30.21 -1.54
CA PRO A 24 0.11 -28.97 -1.91
C PRO A 24 -1.21 -28.94 -1.16
N VAL A 25 -1.52 -27.81 -0.51
CA VAL A 25 -2.84 -27.58 0.07
C VAL A 25 -3.79 -27.53 -1.13
N SER A 26 -4.27 -28.70 -1.52
CA SER A 26 -5.32 -28.87 -2.49
C SER A 26 -6.60 -28.32 -1.88
N GLY A 27 -7.03 -27.15 -2.31
CA GLY A 27 -8.28 -26.60 -1.78
C GLY A 27 -8.72 -25.28 -2.36
N VAL A 28 -7.96 -24.66 -3.25
CA VAL A 28 -8.51 -23.53 -4.02
C VAL A 28 -8.73 -23.99 -5.43
N GLN A 29 -9.91 -24.53 -5.71
CA GLN A 29 -10.34 -24.78 -7.08
C GLN A 29 -10.56 -23.43 -7.78
N PRO A 30 -10.02 -23.22 -8.99
CA PRO A 30 -10.37 -22.06 -9.80
C PRO A 30 -11.87 -22.14 -10.11
N GLY A 31 -12.65 -21.16 -9.67
CA GLY A 31 -14.08 -21.08 -9.95
C GLY A 31 -15.02 -21.15 -8.77
N VAL A 32 -14.54 -21.04 -7.53
CA VAL A 32 -15.44 -20.93 -6.37
C VAL A 32 -16.15 -19.57 -6.42
N PRO A 33 -17.50 -19.54 -6.52
CA PRO A 33 -18.24 -18.30 -6.53
C PRO A 33 -17.96 -17.49 -5.26
N PHE A 34 -17.87 -16.16 -5.39
CA PHE A 34 -17.62 -15.22 -4.28
C PHE A 34 -18.55 -15.44 -3.07
N GLN A 35 -19.72 -16.03 -3.26
CA GLN A 35 -20.66 -16.41 -2.18
C GLN A 35 -20.06 -17.39 -1.16
N ASP A 36 -19.08 -18.20 -1.54
CA ASP A 36 -18.44 -19.11 -0.59
C ASP A 36 -17.33 -18.46 0.26
N LEU A 37 -16.81 -17.29 -0.16
CA LEU A 37 -15.88 -16.53 0.67
C LEU A 37 -16.56 -15.90 1.89
N THR A 38 -17.86 -15.72 1.87
CA THR A 38 -18.63 -15.26 3.04
C THR A 38 -18.64 -16.28 4.17
N LYS A 39 -18.50 -17.58 3.88
CA LYS A 39 -18.37 -18.64 4.89
C LYS A 39 -17.07 -18.57 5.68
N TRP A 40 -16.02 -17.99 5.12
CA TRP A 40 -14.75 -17.76 5.83
C TRP A 40 -14.83 -16.56 6.78
N ALA A 41 -15.65 -15.59 6.45
CA ALA A 41 -15.89 -14.42 7.30
C ALA A 41 -16.75 -14.72 8.53
N THR A 42 -17.48 -15.85 8.56
CA THR A 42 -18.37 -16.24 9.65
C THR A 42 -17.71 -17.08 10.76
N LYS A 43 -16.47 -17.52 10.58
CA LYS A 43 -15.67 -18.19 11.60
C LYS A 43 -14.54 -17.29 12.10
N ALA A 44 -14.89 -16.12 12.66
CA ALA A 44 -13.97 -15.43 13.55
C ALA A 44 -13.91 -16.22 14.88
N PRO A 45 -12.72 -16.36 15.53
CA PRO A 45 -12.64 -16.90 16.87
C PRO A 45 -13.57 -16.13 17.80
N GLU A 46 -14.22 -16.81 18.72
CA GLU A 46 -15.12 -16.20 19.70
C GLU A 46 -14.40 -15.05 20.42
N GLY A 47 -14.86 -13.81 20.19
CA GLY A 47 -14.35 -12.58 20.81
C GLY A 47 -13.92 -11.47 19.88
N GLU A 48 -13.73 -11.69 18.58
CA GLU A 48 -13.33 -10.65 17.62
C GLU A 48 -14.44 -10.37 16.57
N THR A 49 -15.37 -9.48 16.89
CA THR A 49 -16.24 -8.84 15.89
C THR A 49 -15.43 -7.76 15.17
N LEU A 50 -14.69 -8.13 14.14
CA LEU A 50 -13.82 -7.23 13.39
C LEU A 50 -14.58 -6.22 12.51
N ILE A 51 -15.87 -6.43 12.24
CA ILE A 51 -16.70 -5.55 11.40
C ILE A 51 -18.14 -5.63 11.90
N SER A 52 -18.83 -4.49 12.06
CA SER A 52 -20.25 -4.48 12.40
C SER A 52 -21.06 -5.19 11.30
N THR A 53 -22.10 -5.93 11.69
CA THR A 53 -22.99 -6.64 10.74
C THR A 53 -23.57 -5.69 9.68
N ALA A 54 -23.98 -4.49 10.07
CA ALA A 54 -24.50 -3.48 9.17
C ALA A 54 -23.49 -3.03 8.09
N TYR A 55 -22.19 -2.95 8.46
CA TYR A 55 -21.11 -2.64 7.51
C TYR A 55 -20.84 -3.80 6.54
N ARG A 56 -20.85 -5.04 7.04
CA ARG A 56 -20.70 -6.25 6.23
C ARG A 56 -21.82 -6.35 5.20
N ASP A 57 -23.05 -6.10 5.62
CA ASP A 57 -24.22 -6.16 4.74
C ASP A 57 -24.16 -5.08 3.66
N LYS A 58 -23.74 -3.86 4.01
CA LYS A 58 -23.55 -2.77 3.05
C LYS A 58 -22.45 -3.11 2.02
N VAL A 59 -21.31 -3.59 2.46
CA VAL A 59 -20.20 -4.01 1.55
C VAL A 59 -20.62 -5.17 0.66
N THR A 60 -21.39 -6.13 1.19
CA THR A 60 -21.92 -7.25 0.41
C THR A 60 -22.91 -6.77 -0.65
N ASP A 61 -23.74 -5.79 -0.33
CA ASP A 61 -24.69 -5.18 -1.30
C ASP A 61 -23.94 -4.37 -2.36
N ASP A 62 -22.97 -3.57 -1.98
CA ASP A 62 -22.13 -2.79 -2.91
C ASP A 62 -21.31 -3.69 -3.86
N LEU A 63 -20.95 -4.90 -3.43
CA LEU A 63 -20.20 -5.86 -4.22
C LEU A 63 -21.05 -6.80 -5.08
N LYS A 64 -22.37 -6.84 -4.90
CA LYS A 64 -23.27 -7.71 -5.69
C LYS A 64 -23.22 -7.45 -7.20
N PHE A 65 -22.86 -6.23 -7.60
CA PHE A 65 -22.81 -5.81 -9.00
C PHE A 65 -21.43 -5.92 -9.63
N VAL A 66 -20.43 -6.29 -8.85
CA VAL A 66 -19.05 -6.42 -9.36
C VAL A 66 -18.84 -7.84 -9.88
N GLU A 67 -18.71 -7.98 -11.18
CA GLU A 67 -18.35 -9.26 -11.80
C GLU A 67 -16.93 -9.66 -11.38
N ASN A 68 -16.82 -10.71 -10.57
CA ASN A 68 -15.53 -11.18 -10.05
C ASN A 68 -14.83 -12.07 -11.07
N LYS A 69 -14.40 -11.48 -12.20
CA LYS A 69 -13.55 -12.17 -13.18
C LYS A 69 -12.14 -11.57 -13.11
N PRO A 70 -11.11 -12.35 -12.75
CA PRO A 70 -9.73 -11.88 -12.83
C PRO A 70 -9.40 -11.43 -14.25
N GLY A 71 -8.77 -10.25 -14.38
CA GLY A 71 -8.38 -9.70 -15.68
C GLY A 71 -9.51 -9.10 -16.52
N VAL A 72 -10.72 -8.95 -15.98
CA VAL A 72 -11.82 -8.24 -16.65
C VAL A 72 -11.54 -6.76 -16.69
N HIS A 73 -11.72 -6.15 -17.86
CA HIS A 73 -11.62 -4.70 -18.04
C HIS A 73 -12.62 -3.96 -17.16
N LYS A 74 -12.12 -2.91 -16.48
CA LYS A 74 -12.94 -2.03 -15.68
C LYS A 74 -13.51 -0.91 -16.53
N PRO A 75 -14.71 -0.38 -16.21
CA PRO A 75 -15.33 0.69 -16.99
C PRO A 75 -14.50 1.97 -17.04
N ASP A 76 -13.86 2.33 -15.93
CA ASP A 76 -13.02 3.53 -15.80
C ASP A 76 -11.73 3.23 -15.02
N PRO A 77 -10.74 2.57 -15.65
CA PRO A 77 -9.52 2.21 -14.97
C PRO A 77 -8.62 3.43 -14.76
N ILE A 78 -8.18 3.66 -13.53
CA ILE A 78 -7.16 4.67 -13.21
C ILE A 78 -5.74 4.13 -13.37
N LEU A 79 -5.55 2.83 -13.16
CA LEU A 79 -4.27 2.14 -13.35
C LEU A 79 -4.50 0.88 -14.16
N VAL A 80 -3.68 0.68 -15.19
CA VAL A 80 -3.65 -0.51 -16.03
C VAL A 80 -2.23 -1.02 -16.11
N ALA A 81 -2.02 -2.31 -15.95
CA ALA A 81 -0.71 -2.96 -16.07
C ALA A 81 -0.83 -4.24 -16.91
N ASP A 82 0.01 -4.36 -17.94
CA ASP A 82 -0.02 -5.44 -18.92
C ASP A 82 1.33 -6.15 -19.02
N ASN A 83 1.31 -7.49 -18.86
CA ASN A 83 2.45 -8.38 -18.99
C ASN A 83 3.67 -7.95 -18.16
N VAL A 84 3.39 -7.38 -16.97
CA VAL A 84 4.41 -6.84 -16.09
C VAL A 84 5.14 -7.97 -15.38
N THR A 85 6.44 -8.10 -15.62
CA THR A 85 7.28 -9.06 -14.92
C THR A 85 8.43 -8.37 -14.18
N ARG A 86 8.81 -8.94 -13.04
CA ARG A 86 10.03 -8.55 -12.33
C ARG A 86 10.75 -9.78 -11.80
N LYS A 87 12.03 -9.88 -12.16
CA LYS A 87 12.91 -10.98 -11.75
C LYS A 87 14.11 -10.43 -11.00
N PHE A 88 14.52 -11.13 -9.95
CA PHE A 88 15.75 -10.88 -9.21
C PHE A 88 16.63 -12.14 -9.31
N GLY A 89 17.70 -12.07 -10.08
CA GLY A 89 18.48 -13.26 -10.43
C GLY A 89 17.61 -14.31 -11.09
N GLY A 90 17.52 -15.52 -10.52
CA GLY A 90 16.70 -16.62 -11.02
C GLY A 90 15.25 -16.66 -10.54
N MET A 91 14.87 -15.77 -9.60
CA MET A 91 13.55 -15.76 -8.97
C MET A 91 12.63 -14.74 -9.64
N THR A 92 11.45 -15.17 -10.07
CA THR A 92 10.38 -14.27 -10.51
C THR A 92 9.61 -13.77 -9.30
N ALA A 93 9.70 -12.47 -9.01
CA ALA A 93 9.04 -11.83 -7.89
C ALA A 93 7.65 -11.28 -8.26
N VAL A 94 7.47 -10.86 -9.52
CA VAL A 94 6.19 -10.38 -10.07
C VAL A 94 6.01 -10.97 -11.45
N ASP A 95 4.81 -11.49 -11.69
CA ASP A 95 4.36 -11.99 -13.00
C ASP A 95 2.86 -11.73 -13.11
N VAL A 96 2.50 -10.64 -13.76
CA VAL A 96 1.13 -10.15 -13.89
C VAL A 96 0.81 -9.99 -15.37
N SER A 97 -0.10 -10.83 -15.87
CA SER A 97 -0.56 -10.77 -17.25
C SER A 97 -1.41 -9.54 -17.53
N HIS A 98 -2.37 -9.24 -16.64
CA HIS A 98 -3.24 -8.06 -16.73
C HIS A 98 -3.74 -7.67 -15.35
N PHE A 99 -3.78 -6.36 -15.06
CA PHE A 99 -4.28 -5.83 -13.79
C PHE A 99 -4.83 -4.41 -13.99
N GLU A 100 -6.02 -4.16 -13.45
CA GLU A 100 -6.66 -2.84 -13.48
C GLU A 100 -7.17 -2.43 -12.10
N ILE A 101 -7.03 -1.14 -11.78
CA ILE A 101 -7.68 -0.49 -10.63
C ILE A 101 -8.71 0.49 -11.17
N GLU A 102 -9.95 0.36 -10.71
CA GLU A 102 -11.05 1.24 -11.07
C GLU A 102 -11.04 2.52 -10.21
N ARG A 103 -11.45 3.65 -10.81
CA ARG A 103 -11.68 4.90 -10.07
C ARG A 103 -12.80 4.72 -9.07
N HIS A 104 -12.73 5.49 -7.98
CA HIS A 104 -13.74 5.45 -6.92
C HIS A 104 -13.98 4.04 -6.33
N GLY A 105 -13.03 3.13 -6.56
CA GLY A 105 -13.06 1.76 -6.07
C GLY A 105 -11.97 1.48 -5.03
N ILE A 106 -12.16 0.41 -4.25
CA ILE A 106 -11.13 -0.13 -3.37
C ILE A 106 -10.70 -1.48 -3.92
N THR A 107 -9.42 -1.60 -4.27
CA THR A 107 -8.84 -2.86 -4.74
C THR A 107 -7.90 -3.41 -3.67
N ALA A 108 -8.13 -4.64 -3.23
CA ALA A 108 -7.28 -5.32 -2.26
C ALA A 108 -6.31 -6.27 -2.95
N LEU A 109 -5.00 -6.09 -2.71
CA LEU A 109 -3.95 -7.00 -3.13
C LEU A 109 -3.62 -7.96 -1.99
N ILE A 110 -4.06 -9.21 -2.10
CA ILE A 110 -3.96 -10.23 -1.06
C ILE A 110 -2.98 -11.32 -1.48
N GLY A 111 -2.21 -11.81 -0.53
CA GLY A 111 -1.28 -12.92 -0.75
C GLY A 111 -0.35 -13.11 0.45
N PRO A 112 0.35 -14.26 0.55
CA PRO A 112 1.29 -14.54 1.63
C PRO A 112 2.48 -13.60 1.63
N ASN A 113 3.28 -13.62 2.71
CA ASN A 113 4.55 -12.90 2.74
C ASN A 113 5.49 -13.46 1.66
N GLY A 114 6.18 -12.57 0.95
CA GLY A 114 7.03 -12.95 -0.18
C GLY A 114 6.31 -13.13 -1.52
N ALA A 115 4.97 -12.96 -1.60
CA ALA A 115 4.21 -13.08 -2.85
C ALA A 115 4.42 -11.90 -3.84
N GLY A 116 5.40 -11.05 -3.63
CA GLY A 116 5.70 -9.96 -4.56
C GLY A 116 4.85 -8.69 -4.41
N LYS A 117 3.94 -8.60 -3.42
CA LYS A 117 3.05 -7.43 -3.25
C LYS A 117 3.80 -6.11 -3.17
N THR A 118 4.78 -6.01 -2.29
CA THR A 118 5.60 -4.81 -2.13
C THR A 118 6.44 -4.52 -3.38
N THR A 119 6.92 -5.56 -4.06
CA THR A 119 7.62 -5.41 -5.34
C THR A 119 6.68 -4.85 -6.41
N PHE A 120 5.46 -5.35 -6.50
CA PHE A 120 4.46 -4.80 -7.42
C PHE A 120 4.15 -3.33 -7.11
N PHE A 121 4.00 -2.97 -5.84
CA PHE A 121 3.84 -1.57 -5.43
C PHE A 121 5.05 -0.71 -5.83
N ASN A 122 6.28 -1.24 -5.70
CA ASN A 122 7.49 -0.53 -6.12
C ASN A 122 7.49 -0.26 -7.62
N LEU A 123 7.06 -1.24 -8.44
CA LEU A 123 6.94 -1.07 -9.89
C LEU A 123 5.92 0.02 -10.23
N MET A 124 4.71 -0.05 -9.65
CA MET A 124 3.63 0.90 -9.95
C MET A 124 3.91 2.32 -9.42
N THR A 125 4.83 2.48 -8.49
CA THR A 125 5.21 3.79 -7.95
C THR A 125 6.55 4.31 -8.48
N GLY A 126 7.17 3.61 -9.44
CA GLY A 126 8.42 4.01 -10.08
C GLY A 126 9.67 3.86 -9.21
N PHE A 127 9.58 3.21 -8.03
CA PHE A 127 10.74 2.88 -7.19
C PHE A 127 11.56 1.71 -7.75
N ASP A 128 10.96 0.93 -8.64
CA ASP A 128 11.62 -0.14 -9.38
C ASP A 128 11.05 -0.17 -10.81
N THR A 129 11.78 -0.79 -11.74
CA THR A 129 11.39 -0.92 -13.15
C THR A 129 11.10 -2.37 -13.50
N PRO A 130 10.02 -2.66 -14.25
CA PRO A 130 9.75 -4.01 -14.69
C PRO A 130 10.81 -4.51 -15.69
N ASN A 131 11.00 -5.82 -15.75
CA ASN A 131 11.82 -6.43 -16.80
C ASN A 131 11.08 -6.44 -18.14
N THR A 132 9.78 -6.68 -18.10
CA THR A 132 8.90 -6.65 -19.28
C THR A 132 7.55 -6.06 -18.90
N GLY A 133 6.76 -5.74 -19.90
CA GLY A 133 5.42 -5.20 -19.75
C GLY A 133 5.38 -3.68 -19.66
N THR A 134 4.17 -3.17 -19.64
CA THR A 134 3.88 -1.74 -19.58
C THR A 134 2.84 -1.47 -18.51
N TRP A 135 2.81 -0.24 -18.00
CA TRP A 135 1.74 0.18 -17.13
C TRP A 135 1.40 1.65 -17.35
N GLN A 136 0.15 1.97 -17.13
CA GLN A 136 -0.39 3.30 -17.33
C GLN A 136 -1.08 3.78 -16.06
N PHE A 137 -0.98 5.07 -15.80
CA PHE A 137 -1.69 5.75 -14.74
C PHE A 137 -2.42 6.97 -15.31
N ASP A 138 -3.75 7.02 -15.10
CA ASP A 138 -4.60 8.08 -15.60
C ASP A 138 -4.43 8.28 -17.13
N GLY A 139 -4.36 7.15 -17.87
CA GLY A 139 -4.17 7.09 -19.33
C GLY A 139 -2.77 7.47 -19.82
N LYS A 140 -1.81 7.71 -18.93
CA LYS A 140 -0.43 8.08 -19.29
C LYS A 140 0.50 6.89 -19.10
N ASP A 141 1.34 6.63 -20.10
CA ASP A 141 2.41 5.64 -19.99
C ASP A 141 3.41 6.06 -18.91
N MET A 142 3.74 5.11 -18.04
CA MET A 142 4.59 5.29 -16.87
C MET A 142 5.96 4.63 -17.02
N ALA A 143 6.31 4.17 -18.22
CA ALA A 143 7.62 3.59 -18.48
C ALA A 143 8.74 4.57 -18.07
N HIS A 144 9.62 4.13 -17.18
CA HIS A 144 10.77 4.89 -16.66
C HIS A 144 10.44 6.23 -15.98
N VAL A 145 9.22 6.41 -15.50
CA VAL A 145 8.82 7.62 -14.77
C VAL A 145 9.39 7.56 -13.35
N GLN A 146 10.04 8.64 -12.93
CA GLN A 146 10.62 8.76 -11.59
C GLN A 146 9.53 8.86 -10.51
N PRO A 147 9.76 8.32 -9.28
CA PRO A 147 8.78 8.30 -8.20
C PRO A 147 8.19 9.67 -7.86
N GLU A 148 9.00 10.73 -7.89
CA GLU A 148 8.55 12.09 -7.61
C GLU A 148 7.53 12.58 -8.64
N LYS A 149 7.71 12.18 -9.90
CA LYS A 149 6.77 12.52 -10.97
C LYS A 149 5.48 11.72 -10.82
N VAL A 150 5.57 10.43 -10.46
CA VAL A 150 4.41 9.58 -10.16
C VAL A 150 3.57 10.20 -9.04
N ALA A 151 4.22 10.63 -7.94
CA ALA A 151 3.56 11.29 -6.82
C ALA A 151 2.88 12.60 -7.24
N ARG A 152 3.57 13.44 -8.04
CA ARG A 152 3.00 14.69 -8.57
C ARG A 152 1.83 14.49 -9.53
N MET A 153 1.72 13.31 -10.14
CA MET A 153 0.57 12.95 -10.99
C MET A 153 -0.65 12.52 -10.17
N GLY A 154 -0.48 12.38 -8.85
CA GLY A 154 -1.56 12.05 -7.92
C GLY A 154 -1.60 10.59 -7.48
N MET A 155 -0.54 9.80 -7.67
CA MET A 155 -0.41 8.48 -7.09
C MET A 155 0.48 8.54 -5.85
N VAL A 156 -0.10 8.36 -4.68
CA VAL A 156 0.63 8.43 -3.41
C VAL A 156 0.65 7.06 -2.74
N ARG A 157 1.79 6.70 -2.16
CA ARG A 157 1.96 5.46 -1.40
C ARG A 157 2.34 5.77 0.04
N THR A 158 1.68 5.08 0.98
CA THR A 158 2.18 4.98 2.35
C THR A 158 3.19 3.84 2.45
N PHE A 159 4.16 3.97 3.35
CA PHE A 159 5.19 2.96 3.53
C PHE A 159 4.86 2.06 4.72
N GLN A 160 5.35 0.82 4.69
CA GLN A 160 5.18 -0.15 5.78
C GLN A 160 5.75 0.38 7.12
N LEU A 161 6.88 1.11 7.07
CA LEU A 161 7.42 1.82 8.22
C LEU A 161 6.97 3.28 8.18
N THR A 162 6.31 3.73 9.24
CA THR A 162 5.82 5.10 9.38
C THR A 162 6.97 6.10 9.31
N LYS A 163 7.02 6.90 8.25
CA LYS A 163 8.03 7.93 8.02
C LYS A 163 7.55 9.30 8.53
N VAL A 164 7.15 9.35 9.79
CA VAL A 164 6.78 10.59 10.44
C VAL A 164 8.03 11.28 10.98
N MET A 165 8.14 12.58 10.75
CA MET A 165 9.25 13.41 11.28
C MET A 165 9.01 13.68 12.77
N SER A 166 9.61 12.86 13.64
CA SER A 166 9.34 12.85 15.08
C SER A 166 9.68 14.16 15.80
N ARG A 167 10.57 14.97 15.22
CA ARG A 167 11.00 16.27 15.77
C ARG A 167 10.19 17.47 15.25
N LEU A 168 9.26 17.26 14.35
CA LEU A 168 8.30 18.24 13.88
C LEU A 168 6.97 18.06 14.59
N THR A 169 6.17 19.13 14.65
CA THR A 169 4.81 19.06 15.15
C THR A 169 3.94 18.20 14.22
N VAL A 170 2.77 17.80 14.69
CA VAL A 170 1.78 17.09 13.87
C VAL A 170 1.37 17.96 12.69
N LEU A 171 1.13 19.26 12.92
CA LEU A 171 0.78 20.21 11.87
C LEU A 171 1.92 20.37 10.83
N ASP A 172 3.17 20.55 11.29
CA ASP A 172 4.31 20.64 10.37
C ASP A 172 4.46 19.39 9.51
N ASN A 173 4.24 18.20 10.10
CA ASN A 173 4.22 16.94 9.34
C ASN A 173 3.15 16.94 8.24
N MET A 174 1.98 17.51 8.49
CA MET A 174 0.93 17.64 7.49
C MET A 174 1.37 18.58 6.35
N LEU A 175 1.93 19.74 6.70
CA LEU A 175 2.35 20.74 5.73
C LEU A 175 3.43 20.23 4.77
N LEU A 176 4.29 19.29 5.21
CA LEU A 176 5.23 18.61 4.31
C LEU A 176 4.55 17.81 3.18
N GLY A 177 3.28 17.43 3.34
CA GLY A 177 2.49 16.75 2.31
C GLY A 177 1.81 17.69 1.31
N ALA A 178 1.84 19.00 1.55
CA ALA A 178 1.17 19.96 0.69
C ALA A 178 1.86 20.06 -0.68
N PRO A 179 1.11 19.98 -1.80
CA PRO A 179 1.68 20.13 -3.12
C PRO A 179 2.05 21.60 -3.38
N VAL A 180 3.06 21.79 -4.22
CA VAL A 180 3.50 23.10 -4.74
C VAL A 180 3.47 24.23 -3.70
N GLN A 181 4.56 24.40 -2.98
CA GLN A 181 4.71 25.50 -2.06
C GLN A 181 5.39 26.69 -2.79
N PRO A 182 4.66 27.76 -3.15
CA PRO A 182 5.24 28.88 -3.92
C PRO A 182 6.43 29.54 -3.23
N GLY A 183 6.53 29.43 -1.90
CA GLY A 183 7.64 29.95 -1.10
C GLY A 183 8.95 29.18 -1.25
N GLU A 184 8.98 28.00 -1.86
CA GLU A 184 10.21 27.24 -2.12
C GLU A 184 11.10 27.89 -3.19
N GLY A 185 10.55 28.75 -4.04
CA GLY A 185 11.32 29.48 -5.04
C GLY A 185 12.06 30.67 -4.40
N MET A 186 13.40 30.71 -4.58
CA MET A 186 14.28 31.71 -3.96
C MET A 186 13.79 33.17 -4.12
N PHE A 187 13.26 33.56 -5.28
CA PHE A 187 12.70 34.88 -5.50
C PHE A 187 11.32 35.08 -4.86
N ARG A 188 10.47 34.04 -4.84
CA ARG A 188 9.12 34.13 -4.25
C ARG A 188 9.14 34.14 -2.74
N ALA A 189 10.13 33.51 -2.13
CA ALA A 189 10.32 33.52 -0.66
C ALA A 189 10.50 34.96 -0.10
N LEU A 190 11.09 35.86 -0.90
CA LEU A 190 11.30 37.26 -0.50
C LEU A 190 10.01 38.11 -0.44
N PHE A 191 8.92 37.62 -1.05
CA PHE A 191 7.65 38.38 -1.11
C PHE A 191 6.54 37.65 -0.38
N PRO A 192 6.36 37.84 0.94
CA PRO A 192 5.39 37.13 1.77
C PRO A 192 3.94 37.18 1.27
N GLY A 193 3.56 38.27 0.59
CA GLY A 193 2.21 38.39 0.00
C GLY A 193 1.89 37.37 -1.09
N MET A 194 2.91 36.75 -1.70
CA MET A 194 2.72 35.78 -2.79
C MET A 194 2.45 34.36 -2.32
N TRP A 195 2.86 34.01 -1.10
CA TRP A 195 2.75 32.63 -0.60
C TRP A 195 1.89 32.50 0.68
N ARG A 196 1.70 33.59 1.46
CA ARG A 196 0.89 33.54 2.70
C ARG A 196 -0.54 33.04 2.50
N LYS A 197 -1.18 33.42 1.40
CA LYS A 197 -2.56 32.93 1.13
C LYS A 197 -2.58 31.42 0.89
N GLN A 198 -1.58 30.91 0.17
CA GLN A 198 -1.45 29.47 -0.07
C GLN A 198 -1.09 28.71 1.21
N GLU A 199 -0.20 29.25 2.01
CA GLU A 199 0.17 28.67 3.30
C GLU A 199 -1.03 28.58 4.24
N GLN A 200 -1.83 29.66 4.31
CA GLN A 200 -3.06 29.65 5.11
C GLN A 200 -4.05 28.59 4.61
N ALA A 201 -4.25 28.46 3.32
CA ALA A 201 -5.10 27.42 2.73
C ALA A 201 -4.56 26.01 3.03
N ASN A 202 -3.24 25.81 3.01
CA ASN A 202 -2.62 24.53 3.38
C ASN A 202 -2.82 24.22 4.87
N ILE A 203 -2.74 25.23 5.75
CA ILE A 203 -3.01 25.07 7.19
C ILE A 203 -4.47 24.67 7.41
N GLU A 204 -5.41 25.38 6.81
CA GLU A 204 -6.84 25.09 6.93
C GLU A 204 -7.15 23.66 6.44
N LYS A 205 -6.57 23.25 5.32
CA LYS A 205 -6.68 21.88 4.81
C LYS A 205 -6.08 20.85 5.77
N ALA A 206 -4.89 21.14 6.31
CA ALA A 206 -4.23 20.28 7.28
C ALA A 206 -5.08 20.09 8.53
N GLU A 207 -5.64 21.19 9.08
CA GLU A 207 -6.50 21.14 10.25
C GLU A 207 -7.78 20.36 10.01
N ALA A 208 -8.44 20.54 8.85
CA ALA A 208 -9.62 19.78 8.47
C ALA A 208 -9.31 18.25 8.35
N LEU A 209 -8.17 17.90 7.77
CA LEU A 209 -7.73 16.49 7.72
C LEU A 209 -7.39 15.96 9.12
N LEU A 210 -6.70 16.74 9.96
CA LEU A 210 -6.41 16.35 11.35
C LEU A 210 -7.68 16.15 12.17
N GLU A 211 -8.72 16.96 11.93
CA GLU A 211 -10.01 16.78 12.58
C GLU A 211 -10.66 15.47 12.12
N ARG A 212 -10.70 15.21 10.81
CA ARG A 212 -11.20 13.94 10.23
C ARG A 212 -10.50 12.71 10.82
N PHE A 213 -9.17 12.79 11.04
CA PHE A 213 -8.37 11.70 11.60
C PHE A 213 -8.26 11.73 13.14
N LEU A 214 -9.05 12.56 13.82
CA LEU A 214 -9.10 12.69 15.28
C LEU A 214 -7.75 13.10 15.92
N LEU A 215 -6.92 13.81 15.17
CA LEU A 215 -5.60 14.28 15.60
C LEU A 215 -5.52 15.79 15.85
N ILE A 216 -6.59 16.55 15.61
CA ILE A 216 -6.60 18.02 15.72
C ILE A 216 -6.15 18.52 17.10
N LYS A 217 -6.54 17.84 18.19
CA LYS A 217 -6.14 18.19 19.56
C LYS A 217 -4.65 18.03 19.83
N LYS A 218 -3.93 17.40 18.91
CA LYS A 218 -2.49 17.12 18.99
C LYS A 218 -1.70 17.86 17.91
N LYS A 219 -2.30 18.83 17.24
CA LYS A 219 -1.67 19.53 16.11
C LYS A 219 -0.33 20.16 16.46
N ASP A 220 -0.21 20.68 17.69
CA ASP A 220 0.98 21.37 18.19
C ASP A 220 1.95 20.42 18.96
N ASP A 221 1.54 19.16 19.20
CA ASP A 221 2.40 18.15 19.81
C ASP A 221 3.48 17.71 18.81
N TYR A 222 4.65 17.31 19.31
CA TYR A 222 5.65 16.65 18.48
C TYR A 222 5.13 15.30 18.02
N ALA A 223 5.29 15.00 16.73
CA ALA A 223 4.81 13.73 16.15
C ALA A 223 5.48 12.48 16.76
N GLY A 224 6.67 12.66 17.37
CA GLY A 224 7.33 11.61 18.13
C GLY A 224 6.58 11.18 19.40
N ALA A 225 5.75 12.05 19.99
CA ALA A 225 4.93 11.74 21.17
C ALA A 225 3.67 10.94 20.84
N LEU A 226 3.30 10.81 19.57
CA LEU A 226 2.16 10.03 19.13
C LEU A 226 2.37 8.54 19.34
N SER A 227 1.29 7.81 19.63
CA SER A 227 1.30 6.35 19.60
C SER A 227 1.56 5.80 18.19
N GLY A 228 1.95 4.52 18.08
CA GLY A 228 2.18 3.88 16.78
C GLY A 228 0.98 3.99 15.84
N GLY A 229 -0.23 3.77 16.35
CA GLY A 229 -1.46 3.91 15.57
C GLY A 229 -1.74 5.35 15.15
N GLN A 230 -1.55 6.32 16.05
CA GLN A 230 -1.71 7.75 15.73
C GLN A 230 -0.70 8.22 14.68
N ARG A 231 0.55 7.72 14.71
CA ARG A 231 1.53 8.01 13.66
C ARG A 231 1.08 7.48 12.29
N LYS A 232 0.43 6.32 12.23
CA LYS A 232 -0.13 5.80 10.98
C LYS A 232 -1.29 6.66 10.47
N LEU A 233 -2.18 7.11 11.36
CA LEU A 233 -3.23 8.05 11.00
C LEU A 233 -2.65 9.36 10.47
N LEU A 234 -1.60 9.90 11.11
CA LEU A 234 -0.91 11.09 10.63
C LEU A 234 -0.27 10.88 9.25
N GLU A 235 0.35 9.74 9.01
CA GLU A 235 0.93 9.42 7.70
C GLU A 235 -0.14 9.36 6.60
N MET A 236 -1.28 8.75 6.89
CA MET A 236 -2.42 8.71 5.97
C MET A 236 -2.98 10.10 5.72
N ALA A 237 -3.22 10.89 6.78
CA ALA A 237 -3.70 12.26 6.66
C ALA A 237 -2.74 13.12 5.82
N ARG A 238 -1.41 12.98 6.04
CA ARG A 238 -0.39 13.67 5.25
C ARG A 238 -0.42 13.27 3.77
N ALA A 239 -0.65 11.99 3.47
CA ALA A 239 -0.78 11.53 2.08
C ALA A 239 -1.94 12.21 1.34
N LEU A 240 -3.02 12.55 2.06
CA LEU A 240 -4.19 13.23 1.50
C LEU A 240 -3.99 14.73 1.27
N MET A 241 -2.94 15.33 1.84
CA MET A 241 -2.64 16.75 1.59
C MET A 241 -2.42 17.07 0.12
N SER A 242 -1.96 16.10 -0.68
CA SER A 242 -1.68 16.27 -2.10
C SER A 242 -2.89 16.05 -3.01
N ASP A 243 -4.12 15.84 -2.50
CA ASP A 243 -5.32 15.46 -3.27
C ASP A 243 -5.05 14.30 -4.23
N PRO A 244 -4.61 13.15 -3.73
CA PRO A 244 -4.21 12.06 -4.59
C PRO A 244 -5.41 11.47 -5.34
N LYS A 245 -5.18 11.07 -6.60
CA LYS A 245 -6.14 10.32 -7.41
C LYS A 245 -6.16 8.83 -7.07
N LEU A 246 -5.03 8.31 -6.55
CA LEU A 246 -4.85 6.93 -6.11
C LEU A 246 -3.97 6.90 -4.87
N VAL A 247 -4.45 6.26 -3.82
CA VAL A 247 -3.68 6.00 -2.59
C VAL A 247 -3.38 4.50 -2.50
N MET A 248 -2.10 4.16 -2.44
CA MET A 248 -1.64 2.79 -2.27
C MET A 248 -1.22 2.57 -0.82
N LEU A 249 -1.90 1.69 -0.11
CA LEU A 249 -1.67 1.39 1.30
C LEU A 249 -0.93 0.06 1.44
N ASP A 250 0.30 0.09 1.94
CA ASP A 250 1.11 -1.11 2.18
C ASP A 250 0.97 -1.52 3.65
N GLU A 251 0.26 -2.61 3.91
CA GLU A 251 -0.02 -3.15 5.24
C GLU A 251 -0.54 -2.10 6.26
N PRO A 252 -1.61 -1.34 5.95
CA PRO A 252 -2.05 -0.22 6.78
C PRO A 252 -2.42 -0.63 8.20
N MET A 253 -2.81 -1.90 8.41
CA MET A 253 -3.25 -2.43 9.71
C MET A 253 -2.12 -3.02 10.55
N ALA A 254 -0.90 -3.17 10.01
CA ALA A 254 0.21 -3.77 10.74
C ALA A 254 0.63 -2.91 11.95
N GLY A 255 0.68 -3.50 13.14
CA GLY A 255 1.06 -2.81 14.38
C GLY A 255 0.06 -1.78 14.89
N VAL A 256 -1.17 -1.74 14.35
CA VAL A 256 -2.25 -0.86 14.86
C VAL A 256 -3.02 -1.59 15.96
N ASN A 257 -3.30 -0.89 17.07
CA ASN A 257 -4.13 -1.39 18.16
C ASN A 257 -5.53 -1.76 17.63
N PRO A 258 -6.12 -2.88 18.04
CA PRO A 258 -7.47 -3.30 17.63
C PRO A 258 -8.53 -2.21 17.72
N ALA A 259 -8.52 -1.39 18.77
CA ALA A 259 -9.46 -0.28 18.94
C ALA A 259 -9.36 0.81 17.84
N LEU A 260 -8.17 1.00 17.26
CA LEU A 260 -7.94 1.97 16.18
C LEU A 260 -8.11 1.37 14.79
N LYS A 261 -8.13 0.04 14.66
CA LYS A 261 -8.30 -0.63 13.36
C LYS A 261 -9.63 -0.29 12.70
N GLN A 262 -10.71 -0.26 13.50
CA GLN A 262 -12.03 0.09 12.98
C GLN A 262 -12.05 1.53 12.48
N SER A 263 -11.57 2.48 13.27
CA SER A 263 -11.47 3.89 12.84
C SER A 263 -10.63 4.05 11.57
N LEU A 264 -9.53 3.30 11.46
CA LEU A 264 -8.69 3.33 10.27
C LEU A 264 -9.43 2.79 9.03
N LEU A 265 -10.18 1.69 9.19
CA LEU A 265 -11.04 1.15 8.12
C LEU A 265 -12.10 2.16 7.68
N ASP A 266 -12.77 2.80 8.63
CA ASP A 266 -13.80 3.80 8.35
C ASP A 266 -13.20 4.97 7.55
N HIS A 267 -11.99 5.40 7.90
CA HIS A 267 -11.26 6.43 7.14
C HIS A 267 -10.89 5.96 5.73
N ILE A 268 -10.40 4.72 5.57
CA ILE A 268 -10.08 4.15 4.25
C ILE A 268 -11.34 4.08 3.38
N MET A 269 -12.45 3.64 3.93
CA MET A 269 -13.72 3.57 3.19
C MET A 269 -14.24 4.94 2.78
N ALA A 270 -14.07 5.94 3.63
CA ALA A 270 -14.45 7.32 3.33
C ALA A 270 -13.52 8.00 2.30
N LEU A 271 -12.38 7.40 1.93
CA LEU A 271 -11.53 7.90 0.84
C LEU A 271 -12.08 7.58 -0.56
N ARG A 272 -13.05 6.68 -0.66
CA ARG A 272 -13.69 6.31 -1.93
C ARG A 272 -14.62 7.42 -2.45
N GLU A 273 -15.18 8.24 -1.57
CA GLU A 273 -16.07 9.37 -1.86
C GLU A 273 -15.31 10.63 -2.28
#